data_bd350460f7f2cc9761ad84b7e4267a87
#
_entry.id   bd350460f7f2cc9761ad84b7e4267a87
#
_cell.length_a   1.000
_cell.length_b   1.000
_cell.length_c   1.000
_cell.angle_alpha   90.00
_cell.angle_beta   90.00
_cell.angle_gamma   90.00
#
_symmetry.space_group_name_H-M   'P 1'
#
loop_
_entity.id
_entity.type
_entity.pdbx_description
1 polymer ?
#
loop_
_entity_poly.entity_id
_entity_poly.type
_entity_poly.pdbx_seq_one_letter_code
_entity_poly.pdbx_strand_id
1 'polypeptide(L)'
;MEASLIVKANDREIFSSHGKWLYPLFELEDFLAKNRYRTSELFLQDKIAGKAAAYLITRLGFVRVHIHLISQGALDVFSRHHVTASYDQVVPRIECKTEAIVRGDEDLDSVWQMLRRRAGRVDGLSLQIQNLTLNLDGKTILNQLQLQVGKGDHVFIRGANGTGKTTLLKAILGILPFNEGSIKVGDYFVGTAGWKRNRHLVGYVQQESTKNLFPVTAREVVEIGLSAQSLSRQEYEHRVDIAMRRTGCQHLGNASYHQLSGGEKQRVNLARCLCQQAKVLLLDEPTSYLDPEAKDELCALLNELWANEAPTVLIVSHDDRWIGKFTAPVYELKKGSICSSC
;
A
#
# COMPACT_ATOMS: atom_id res chain seq x y z
N MET A 1 -26.86 -4.94 -24.28
CA MET A 1 -27.08 -4.42 -22.92
C MET A 1 -26.55 -2.99 -22.90
N GLU A 2 -27.30 -2.04 -22.36
CA GLU A 2 -26.82 -0.67 -22.18
C GLU A 2 -25.65 -0.59 -21.18
N ALA A 3 -24.65 0.26 -21.48
CA ALA A 3 -23.53 0.48 -20.60
C ALA A 3 -24.00 0.98 -19.22
N SER A 4 -23.34 0.52 -18.15
CA SER A 4 -23.59 1.01 -16.79
C SER A 4 -22.82 2.30 -16.49
N LEU A 5 -21.66 2.49 -17.11
CA LEU A 5 -20.81 3.66 -16.99
C LEU A 5 -20.28 4.06 -18.38
N ILE A 6 -20.32 5.35 -18.68
CA ILE A 6 -19.78 5.93 -19.92
C ILE A 6 -18.94 7.16 -19.56
N VAL A 7 -17.81 7.33 -20.20
CA VAL A 7 -16.99 8.55 -20.10
C VAL A 7 -16.78 9.15 -21.48
N LYS A 8 -16.99 10.46 -21.57
CA LYS A 8 -16.88 11.23 -22.81
C LYS A 8 -15.82 12.33 -22.70
N ALA A 9 -15.09 12.53 -23.80
CA ALA A 9 -14.22 13.67 -24.04
C ALA A 9 -14.76 14.42 -25.26
N ASN A 10 -15.11 15.72 -25.11
CA ASN A 10 -15.68 16.52 -26.21
C ASN A 10 -16.82 15.78 -26.95
N ASP A 11 -17.80 15.26 -26.17
CA ASP A 11 -18.96 14.49 -26.62
C ASP A 11 -18.66 13.14 -27.31
N ARG A 12 -17.40 12.77 -27.45
CA ARG A 12 -17.00 11.46 -27.96
C ARG A 12 -16.80 10.48 -26.81
N GLU A 13 -17.42 9.30 -26.90
CA GLU A 13 -17.18 8.22 -25.97
C GLU A 13 -15.73 7.74 -26.06
N ILE A 14 -15.04 7.72 -24.91
CA ILE A 14 -13.65 7.24 -24.78
C ILE A 14 -13.57 5.99 -23.92
N PHE A 15 -14.57 5.74 -23.09
CA PHE A 15 -14.64 4.58 -22.24
C PHE A 15 -16.10 4.22 -21.94
N SER A 16 -16.41 2.92 -21.92
CA SER A 16 -17.68 2.39 -21.42
C SER A 16 -17.49 1.05 -20.72
N SER A 17 -18.32 0.78 -19.72
CA SER A 17 -18.35 -0.49 -19.01
C SER A 17 -19.79 -0.96 -18.80
N HIS A 18 -19.96 -2.30 -18.78
CA HIS A 18 -21.24 -2.99 -18.53
C HIS A 18 -21.22 -3.74 -17.20
N GLY A 19 -20.19 -3.52 -16.39
CA GLY A 19 -20.00 -4.16 -15.09
C GLY A 19 -21.10 -3.83 -14.09
N LYS A 20 -21.13 -4.58 -12.99
CA LYS A 20 -22.05 -4.35 -11.86
C LYS A 20 -21.28 -3.78 -10.67
N TRP A 21 -22.01 -3.23 -9.72
CA TRP A 21 -21.50 -2.65 -8.49
C TRP A 21 -20.49 -1.53 -8.79
N LEU A 22 -19.30 -1.51 -8.17
CA LEU A 22 -18.25 -0.51 -8.39
C LEU A 22 -17.19 -0.94 -9.41
N TYR A 23 -17.31 -2.13 -10.01
CA TYR A 23 -16.35 -2.61 -11.02
C TYR A 23 -16.15 -1.65 -12.20
N PRO A 24 -17.20 -1.02 -12.75
CA PRO A 24 -17.04 -0.02 -13.82
C PRO A 24 -16.11 1.13 -13.45
N LEU A 25 -16.15 1.60 -12.20
CA LEU A 25 -15.28 2.68 -11.73
C LEU A 25 -13.83 2.22 -11.54
N PHE A 26 -13.61 0.98 -11.11
CA PHE A 26 -12.26 0.41 -11.05
C PHE A 26 -11.68 0.11 -12.44
N GLU A 27 -12.49 -0.32 -13.41
CA GLU A 27 -12.06 -0.47 -14.80
C GLU A 27 -11.70 0.88 -15.40
N LEU A 28 -12.46 1.93 -15.08
CA LEU A 28 -12.18 3.29 -15.46
C LEU A 28 -10.85 3.79 -14.84
N GLU A 29 -10.59 3.48 -13.57
CA GLU A 29 -9.32 3.78 -12.91
C GLU A 29 -8.14 3.15 -13.69
N ASP A 30 -8.24 1.87 -14.04
CA ASP A 30 -7.22 1.16 -14.83
C ASP A 30 -7.04 1.77 -16.23
N PHE A 31 -8.13 2.22 -16.86
CA PHE A 31 -8.10 2.89 -18.15
C PHE A 31 -7.40 4.25 -18.07
N LEU A 32 -7.74 5.07 -17.09
CA LEU A 32 -7.15 6.39 -16.87
C LEU A 32 -5.66 6.30 -16.52
N ALA A 33 -5.24 5.27 -15.78
CA ALA A 33 -3.84 5.04 -15.45
C ALA A 33 -2.97 4.74 -16.69
N LYS A 34 -3.56 4.14 -17.72
CA LYS A 34 -2.87 3.81 -19.00
C LYS A 34 -2.94 4.94 -20.03
N ASN A 35 -3.85 5.88 -19.85
CA ASN A 35 -4.13 6.93 -20.83
C ASN A 35 -4.03 8.30 -20.16
N ARG A 36 -3.37 9.25 -20.83
CA ARG A 36 -3.12 10.59 -20.28
C ARG A 36 -4.32 11.53 -20.54
N TYR A 37 -5.39 11.35 -19.78
CA TYR A 37 -6.53 12.27 -19.80
C TYR A 37 -6.50 13.19 -18.58
N ARG A 38 -6.97 14.44 -18.77
CA ARG A 38 -7.32 15.33 -17.65
C ARG A 38 -8.76 15.07 -17.27
N THR A 39 -8.99 14.37 -16.17
CA THR A 39 -10.33 13.94 -15.73
C THR A 39 -11.27 15.11 -15.47
N SER A 40 -10.76 16.28 -15.08
CA SER A 40 -11.55 17.52 -14.93
C SER A 40 -12.18 18.04 -16.24
N GLU A 41 -11.66 17.63 -17.40
CA GLU A 41 -12.18 17.98 -18.73
C GLU A 41 -13.16 16.93 -19.29
N LEU A 42 -13.27 15.77 -18.61
CA LEU A 42 -14.12 14.67 -19.01
C LEU A 42 -15.53 14.80 -18.42
N PHE A 43 -16.50 14.14 -19.06
CA PHE A 43 -17.85 14.00 -18.59
C PHE A 43 -18.18 12.54 -18.32
N LEU A 44 -18.63 12.22 -17.10
CA LEU A 44 -18.96 10.87 -16.67
C LEU A 44 -20.48 10.71 -16.58
N GLN A 45 -21.00 9.61 -17.14
CA GLN A 45 -22.39 9.19 -17.02
C GLN A 45 -22.43 7.83 -16.33
N ASP A 46 -23.20 7.70 -15.24
CA ASP A 46 -23.41 6.45 -14.52
C ASP A 46 -24.91 6.19 -14.32
N LYS A 47 -25.30 4.94 -14.36
CA LYS A 47 -26.70 4.55 -14.11
C LYS A 47 -27.09 4.73 -12.64
N ILE A 48 -26.19 4.42 -11.70
CA ILE A 48 -26.53 4.41 -10.28
C ILE A 48 -25.33 4.86 -9.46
N ALA A 49 -25.47 5.92 -8.68
CA ALA A 49 -24.44 6.33 -7.73
C ALA A 49 -24.97 6.47 -6.30
N GLY A 50 -24.45 5.64 -5.42
CA GLY A 50 -24.49 5.80 -3.97
C GLY A 50 -23.23 6.50 -3.44
N LYS A 51 -23.11 6.68 -2.12
CA LYS A 51 -21.94 7.32 -1.49
C LYS A 51 -20.62 6.75 -1.97
N ALA A 52 -20.48 5.43 -2.01
CA ALA A 52 -19.24 4.76 -2.44
C ALA A 52 -18.84 5.13 -3.88
N ALA A 53 -19.80 5.15 -4.81
CA ALA A 53 -19.53 5.57 -6.19
C ALA A 53 -19.13 7.05 -6.23
N ALA A 54 -19.81 7.92 -5.48
CA ALA A 54 -19.47 9.33 -5.40
C ALA A 54 -18.04 9.58 -4.89
N TYR A 55 -17.61 8.85 -3.87
CA TYR A 55 -16.21 8.90 -3.40
C TYR A 55 -15.21 8.50 -4.46
N LEU A 56 -15.45 7.39 -5.18
CA LEU A 56 -14.56 6.93 -6.25
C LEU A 56 -14.51 7.93 -7.42
N ILE A 57 -15.65 8.41 -7.88
CA ILE A 57 -15.76 9.40 -8.97
C ILE A 57 -15.01 10.68 -8.62
N THR A 58 -15.22 11.19 -7.41
CA THR A 58 -14.53 12.38 -6.88
C THR A 58 -13.02 12.17 -6.82
N ARG A 59 -12.57 11.02 -6.30
CA ARG A 59 -11.15 10.68 -6.20
C ARG A 59 -10.49 10.55 -7.58
N LEU A 60 -11.21 10.05 -8.58
CA LEU A 60 -10.74 10.01 -9.97
C LEU A 60 -10.60 11.41 -10.61
N GLY A 61 -11.05 12.48 -9.91
CA GLY A 61 -10.88 13.86 -10.33
C GLY A 61 -11.94 14.35 -11.32
N PHE A 62 -13.08 13.70 -11.42
CA PHE A 62 -14.21 14.20 -12.21
C PHE A 62 -14.88 15.38 -11.51
N VAL A 63 -15.18 16.42 -12.28
CA VAL A 63 -15.85 17.63 -11.78
C VAL A 63 -17.27 17.80 -12.34
N ARG A 64 -17.63 17.05 -13.39
CA ARG A 64 -18.96 17.07 -14.02
C ARG A 64 -19.45 15.65 -14.27
N VAL A 65 -20.62 15.32 -13.73
CA VAL A 65 -21.19 13.98 -13.84
C VAL A 65 -22.69 14.04 -14.14
N HIS A 66 -23.21 13.00 -14.76
CA HIS A 66 -24.65 12.76 -14.89
C HIS A 66 -24.98 11.37 -14.37
N ILE A 67 -25.94 11.29 -13.44
CA ILE A 67 -26.31 10.04 -12.77
C ILE A 67 -27.80 9.80 -12.95
N HIS A 68 -28.20 8.66 -13.53
CA HIS A 68 -29.63 8.39 -13.69
C HIS A 68 -30.32 8.22 -12.33
N LEU A 69 -29.79 7.43 -11.42
CA LEU A 69 -30.34 7.24 -10.07
C LEU A 69 -29.27 7.54 -9.03
N ILE A 70 -29.49 8.57 -8.21
CA ILE A 70 -28.52 9.02 -7.22
C ILE A 70 -29.07 8.98 -5.81
N SER A 71 -28.24 8.61 -4.81
CA SER A 71 -28.64 8.76 -3.40
C SER A 71 -28.40 10.18 -2.87
N GLN A 72 -29.20 10.59 -1.86
CA GLN A 72 -28.94 11.86 -1.18
C GLN A 72 -27.53 11.92 -0.61
N GLY A 73 -27.04 10.82 -0.01
CA GLY A 73 -25.67 10.78 0.51
C GLY A 73 -24.59 10.92 -0.57
N ALA A 74 -24.84 10.50 -1.82
CA ALA A 74 -23.94 10.74 -2.94
C ALA A 74 -23.91 12.21 -3.35
N LEU A 75 -25.07 12.90 -3.35
CA LEU A 75 -25.16 14.34 -3.59
C LEU A 75 -24.37 15.13 -2.53
N ASP A 76 -24.47 14.74 -1.28
CA ASP A 76 -23.75 15.38 -0.17
C ASP A 76 -22.23 15.25 -0.34
N VAL A 77 -21.73 14.07 -0.81
CA VAL A 77 -20.32 13.86 -1.14
C VAL A 77 -19.90 14.75 -2.31
N PHE A 78 -20.65 14.75 -3.41
CA PHE A 78 -20.35 15.58 -4.58
C PHE A 78 -20.35 17.08 -4.25
N SER A 79 -21.33 17.55 -3.49
CA SER A 79 -21.39 18.95 -3.04
C SER A 79 -20.16 19.36 -2.22
N ARG A 80 -19.76 18.53 -1.26
CA ARG A 80 -18.58 18.76 -0.40
C ARG A 80 -17.29 18.89 -1.19
N HIS A 81 -17.16 18.12 -2.26
CA HIS A 81 -15.97 18.06 -3.09
C HIS A 81 -16.08 18.86 -4.41
N HIS A 82 -17.06 19.77 -4.51
CA HIS A 82 -17.26 20.65 -5.66
C HIS A 82 -17.45 19.93 -7.00
N VAL A 83 -18.06 18.74 -6.99
CA VAL A 83 -18.45 18.01 -8.20
C VAL A 83 -19.86 18.43 -8.59
N THR A 84 -20.01 18.92 -9.82
CA THR A 84 -21.34 19.27 -10.39
C THR A 84 -22.03 18.02 -10.88
N ALA A 85 -23.08 17.60 -10.21
CA ALA A 85 -23.86 16.43 -10.58
C ALA A 85 -25.23 16.84 -11.14
N SER A 86 -25.56 16.37 -12.35
CA SER A 86 -26.92 16.33 -12.88
C SER A 86 -27.48 14.91 -12.71
N TYR A 87 -28.81 14.79 -12.57
CA TYR A 87 -29.43 13.49 -12.31
C TYR A 87 -30.88 13.45 -12.77
N ASP A 88 -31.40 12.24 -13.01
CA ASP A 88 -32.80 12.05 -13.39
C ASP A 88 -33.67 11.78 -12.16
N GLN A 89 -33.18 10.97 -11.21
CA GLN A 89 -33.90 10.59 -10.01
C GLN A 89 -33.03 10.63 -8.75
N VAL A 90 -33.58 11.12 -7.67
CA VAL A 90 -32.98 11.12 -6.34
C VAL A 90 -33.73 10.16 -5.41
N VAL A 91 -32.98 9.36 -4.66
CA VAL A 91 -33.51 8.47 -3.63
C VAL A 91 -32.81 8.73 -2.29
N PRO A 92 -33.49 8.50 -1.16
CA PRO A 92 -32.85 8.69 0.15
C PRO A 92 -31.58 7.84 0.31
N ARG A 93 -31.59 6.63 -0.24
CA ARG A 93 -30.48 5.66 -0.13
C ARG A 93 -30.55 4.63 -1.26
N ILE A 94 -29.36 4.20 -1.74
CA ILE A 94 -29.25 3.02 -2.61
C ILE A 94 -29.24 1.76 -1.73
N GLU A 95 -30.09 0.79 -2.06
CA GLU A 95 -30.14 -0.49 -1.34
C GLU A 95 -28.94 -1.38 -1.69
N CYS A 96 -27.79 -1.07 -1.10
CA CYS A 96 -26.61 -1.92 -1.21
C CYS A 96 -25.79 -1.90 0.09
N LYS A 97 -25.08 -3.00 0.34
CA LYS A 97 -24.23 -3.15 1.54
C LYS A 97 -23.16 -2.06 1.64
N THR A 98 -22.68 -1.55 0.51
CA THR A 98 -21.62 -0.56 0.45
C THR A 98 -22.08 0.82 0.91
N GLU A 99 -23.32 1.19 0.57
CA GLU A 99 -23.96 2.44 1.01
C GLU A 99 -24.07 2.54 2.54
N ALA A 100 -24.22 1.37 3.20
CA ALA A 100 -24.34 1.31 4.67
C ALA A 100 -23.02 1.51 5.39
N ILE A 101 -21.90 1.20 4.76
CA ILE A 101 -20.58 1.14 5.39
C ILE A 101 -19.87 2.49 5.27
N VAL A 102 -20.07 3.19 4.16
CA VAL A 102 -19.54 4.53 3.94
C VAL A 102 -20.36 5.53 4.74
N ARG A 103 -19.76 6.15 5.77
CA ARG A 103 -20.46 7.11 6.65
C ARG A 103 -20.77 8.41 5.92
N GLY A 104 -19.82 8.88 5.11
CA GLY A 104 -19.99 10.10 4.30
C GLY A 104 -19.13 11.27 4.77
N ASP A 105 -18.38 11.12 5.84
CA ASP A 105 -17.45 12.10 6.42
C ASP A 105 -15.99 11.66 6.38
N GLU A 106 -15.74 10.46 5.83
CA GLU A 106 -14.38 9.92 5.68
C GLU A 106 -13.60 10.66 4.60
N ASP A 107 -12.26 10.55 4.64
CA ASP A 107 -11.41 11.02 3.55
C ASP A 107 -11.48 10.09 2.32
N LEU A 108 -11.21 10.68 1.15
CA LEU A 108 -11.34 9.99 -0.14
C LEU A 108 -10.46 8.73 -0.25
N ASP A 109 -9.25 8.78 0.28
CA ASP A 109 -8.27 7.68 0.16
C ASP A 109 -8.63 6.52 1.08
N SER A 110 -9.09 6.80 2.29
CA SER A 110 -9.57 5.77 3.24
C SER A 110 -10.76 4.99 2.68
N VAL A 111 -11.75 5.69 2.10
CA VAL A 111 -12.90 5.04 1.46
C VAL A 111 -12.46 4.22 0.25
N TRP A 112 -11.59 4.76 -0.59
CA TRP A 112 -11.08 4.07 -1.77
C TRP A 112 -10.32 2.78 -1.41
N GLN A 113 -9.44 2.80 -0.41
CA GLN A 113 -8.75 1.61 0.09
C GLN A 113 -9.72 0.54 0.57
N MET A 114 -10.71 0.94 1.39
CA MET A 114 -11.75 0.04 1.87
C MET A 114 -12.52 -0.60 0.71
N LEU A 115 -12.88 0.17 -0.31
CA LEU A 115 -13.62 -0.31 -1.47
C LEU A 115 -12.77 -1.25 -2.34
N ARG A 116 -11.49 -0.94 -2.57
CA ARG A 116 -10.55 -1.84 -3.27
C ARG A 116 -10.37 -3.16 -2.56
N ARG A 117 -10.22 -3.15 -1.23
CA ARG A 117 -10.15 -4.38 -0.42
C ARG A 117 -11.40 -5.24 -0.63
N ARG A 118 -12.60 -4.64 -0.58
CA ARG A 118 -13.86 -5.36 -0.83
C ARG A 118 -14.00 -5.89 -2.24
N ALA A 119 -13.43 -5.19 -3.22
CA ALA A 119 -13.37 -5.63 -4.61
C ALA A 119 -12.30 -6.71 -4.86
N GLY A 120 -11.51 -7.09 -3.85
CA GLY A 120 -10.38 -8.00 -4.01
C GLY A 120 -9.20 -7.38 -4.80
N ARG A 121 -9.19 -6.07 -4.98
CA ARG A 121 -8.18 -5.31 -5.75
C ARG A 121 -7.09 -4.76 -4.85
N VAL A 122 -6.48 -5.63 -4.06
CA VAL A 122 -5.31 -5.30 -3.24
C VAL A 122 -4.11 -6.08 -3.74
N ASP A 123 -3.00 -5.38 -3.88
CA ASP A 123 -1.75 -5.97 -4.35
C ASP A 123 -1.01 -6.75 -3.26
N GLY A 124 -1.34 -6.52 -1.99
CA GLY A 124 -0.75 -7.17 -0.84
C GLY A 124 -1.04 -8.66 -0.74
N LEU A 125 -0.14 -9.39 -0.08
CA LEU A 125 -0.33 -10.78 0.33
C LEU A 125 -0.59 -10.86 1.83
N SER A 126 -1.42 -11.82 2.26
CA SER A 126 -1.63 -12.07 3.69
C SER A 126 -0.34 -12.60 4.34
N LEU A 127 -0.12 -12.25 5.60
CA LEU A 127 0.93 -12.79 6.45
C LEU A 127 0.28 -13.51 7.63
N GLN A 128 0.61 -14.79 7.82
CA GLN A 128 0.11 -15.61 8.92
C GLN A 128 1.30 -16.24 9.64
N ILE A 129 1.35 -16.08 10.94
CA ILE A 129 2.35 -16.69 11.82
C ILE A 129 1.59 -17.47 12.88
N GLN A 130 1.93 -18.76 13.04
CA GLN A 130 1.27 -19.66 13.96
C GLN A 130 2.30 -20.35 14.86
N ASN A 131 2.15 -20.15 16.18
CA ASN A 131 2.94 -20.79 17.23
C ASN A 131 4.46 -20.71 16.99
N LEU A 132 4.94 -19.57 16.52
CA LEU A 132 6.33 -19.39 16.13
C LEU A 132 7.23 -19.34 17.37
N THR A 133 8.13 -20.30 17.48
CA THR A 133 9.18 -20.34 18.49
C THR A 133 10.55 -20.26 17.81
N LEU A 134 11.39 -19.32 18.26
CA LEU A 134 12.71 -19.10 17.71
C LEU A 134 13.73 -18.92 18.84
N ASN A 135 14.75 -19.76 18.84
CA ASN A 135 15.85 -19.73 19.79
C ASN A 135 17.14 -19.25 19.10
N LEU A 136 17.88 -18.36 19.75
CA LEU A 136 19.21 -17.92 19.34
C LEU A 136 20.17 -18.05 20.53
N ASP A 137 21.30 -18.66 20.32
CA ASP A 137 22.36 -18.84 21.33
C ASP A 137 21.82 -19.38 22.69
N GLY A 138 20.94 -20.37 22.59
CA GLY A 138 20.31 -21.00 23.77
C GLY A 138 19.23 -20.20 24.46
N LYS A 139 18.88 -19.01 23.94
CA LYS A 139 17.79 -18.17 24.50
C LYS A 139 16.59 -18.16 23.59
N THR A 140 15.41 -18.31 24.16
CA THR A 140 14.15 -18.14 23.42
C THR A 140 13.90 -16.65 23.18
N ILE A 141 13.94 -16.25 21.92
CA ILE A 141 13.70 -14.87 21.49
C ILE A 141 12.23 -14.65 21.12
N LEU A 142 11.63 -15.61 20.41
CA LEU A 142 10.20 -15.62 20.11
C LEU A 142 9.60 -16.89 20.71
N ASN A 143 8.43 -16.75 21.34
CA ASN A 143 7.80 -17.83 22.09
C ASN A 143 6.33 -17.95 21.72
N GLN A 144 5.97 -19.00 20.98
CA GLN A 144 4.61 -19.33 20.52
C GLN A 144 3.87 -18.11 19.91
N LEU A 145 4.61 -17.29 19.19
CA LEU A 145 4.09 -16.03 18.63
C LEU A 145 3.03 -16.32 17.57
N GLN A 146 1.93 -15.60 17.65
CA GLN A 146 0.84 -15.64 16.67
C GLN A 146 0.59 -14.25 16.13
N LEU A 147 0.46 -14.13 14.79
CA LEU A 147 0.13 -12.88 14.12
C LEU A 147 -0.62 -13.18 12.82
N GLN A 148 -1.67 -12.43 12.57
CA GLN A 148 -2.38 -12.48 11.31
C GLN A 148 -2.53 -11.06 10.75
N VAL A 149 -2.03 -10.86 9.53
CA VAL A 149 -2.15 -9.61 8.77
C VAL A 149 -2.87 -9.92 7.46
N GLY A 150 -3.97 -9.25 7.22
CA GLY A 150 -4.76 -9.40 6.00
C GLY A 150 -4.04 -8.81 4.78
N LYS A 151 -4.55 -9.13 3.58
CA LYS A 151 -4.05 -8.54 2.33
C LYS A 151 -4.25 -7.03 2.33
N GLY A 152 -3.19 -6.28 2.08
CA GLY A 152 -3.23 -4.82 2.05
C GLY A 152 -3.39 -4.16 3.42
N ASP A 153 -3.32 -4.91 4.51
CA ASP A 153 -3.34 -4.33 5.85
C ASP A 153 -1.98 -3.75 6.22
N HIS A 154 -2.03 -2.73 7.07
CA HIS A 154 -0.88 -2.09 7.66
C HIS A 154 -0.90 -2.37 9.16
N VAL A 155 0.22 -2.84 9.70
CA VAL A 155 0.32 -3.25 11.10
C VAL A 155 1.62 -2.74 11.68
N PHE A 156 1.54 -2.19 12.89
CA PHE A 156 2.71 -1.83 13.67
C PHE A 156 2.97 -2.84 14.78
N ILE A 157 4.26 -3.16 14.98
CA ILE A 157 4.73 -3.90 16.14
C ILE A 157 5.66 -3.00 16.91
N ARG A 158 5.23 -2.58 18.10
CA ARG A 158 6.07 -1.84 19.02
C ARG A 158 6.75 -2.76 20.03
N GLY A 159 7.82 -2.30 20.61
CA GLY A 159 8.53 -3.01 21.68
C GLY A 159 9.88 -2.41 21.96
N ALA A 160 10.40 -2.61 23.16
CA ALA A 160 11.71 -2.13 23.56
C ALA A 160 12.83 -2.73 22.68
N ASN A 161 14.02 -2.13 22.72
CA ASN A 161 15.18 -2.69 22.05
C ASN A 161 15.52 -4.09 22.61
N GLY A 162 15.87 -5.01 21.72
CA GLY A 162 16.20 -6.39 22.11
C GLY A 162 15.00 -7.33 22.34
N THR A 163 13.75 -6.88 22.12
CA THR A 163 12.55 -7.74 22.30
C THR A 163 12.35 -8.77 21.19
N GLY A 164 13.15 -8.75 20.12
CA GLY A 164 13.04 -9.71 19.02
C GLY A 164 12.35 -9.16 17.75
N LYS A 165 12.09 -7.85 17.64
CA LYS A 165 11.45 -7.23 16.47
C LYS A 165 12.17 -7.55 15.15
N THR A 166 13.45 -7.22 15.05
CA THR A 166 14.29 -7.54 13.88
C THR A 166 14.41 -9.04 13.66
N THR A 167 14.45 -9.85 14.74
CA THR A 167 14.47 -11.32 14.66
C THR A 167 13.21 -11.85 14.00
N LEU A 168 12.05 -11.31 14.37
CA LEU A 168 10.77 -11.65 13.73
C LEU A 168 10.79 -11.33 12.24
N LEU A 169 11.23 -10.12 11.84
CA LEU A 169 11.32 -9.76 10.42
C LEU A 169 12.27 -10.68 9.66
N LYS A 170 13.43 -11.03 10.23
CA LYS A 170 14.38 -11.96 9.62
C LYS A 170 13.83 -13.38 9.52
N ALA A 171 12.98 -13.82 10.45
CA ALA A 171 12.28 -15.10 10.36
C ALA A 171 11.25 -15.10 9.22
N ILE A 172 10.46 -14.02 9.07
CA ILE A 172 9.51 -13.84 7.96
C ILE A 172 10.23 -13.88 6.61
N LEU A 173 11.41 -13.27 6.51
CA LEU A 173 12.25 -13.31 5.31
C LEU A 173 12.85 -14.70 5.02
N GLY A 174 12.82 -15.61 6.01
CA GLY A 174 13.50 -16.91 5.91
C GLY A 174 15.02 -16.81 5.99
N ILE A 175 15.55 -15.71 6.55
CA ILE A 175 17.00 -15.52 6.80
C ILE A 175 17.39 -16.26 8.08
N LEU A 176 16.53 -16.19 9.11
CA LEU A 176 16.72 -16.94 10.36
C LEU A 176 15.78 -18.14 10.39
N PRO A 177 16.29 -19.34 10.61
CA PRO A 177 15.45 -20.52 10.84
C PRO A 177 14.74 -20.39 12.18
N PHE A 178 13.57 -21.00 12.30
CA PHE A 178 12.81 -21.09 13.53
C PHE A 178 12.68 -22.55 13.98
N ASN A 179 12.43 -22.79 15.27
CA ASN A 179 12.41 -24.12 15.86
C ASN A 179 11.04 -24.79 15.72
N GLU A 180 9.97 -24.01 15.94
CA GLU A 180 8.59 -24.52 15.93
C GLU A 180 7.65 -23.50 15.28
N GLY A 181 6.49 -24.00 14.86
CA GLY A 181 5.45 -23.18 14.25
C GLY A 181 5.56 -23.06 12.74
N SER A 182 4.89 -22.06 12.19
CA SER A 182 4.89 -21.81 10.74
C SER A 182 4.72 -20.32 10.43
N ILE A 183 5.29 -19.91 9.30
CA ILE A 183 5.09 -18.59 8.70
C ILE A 183 4.61 -18.79 7.27
N LYS A 184 3.47 -18.18 6.92
CA LYS A 184 2.88 -18.23 5.59
C LYS A 184 2.72 -16.83 5.03
N VAL A 185 3.22 -16.59 3.83
CA VAL A 185 3.07 -15.32 3.07
C VAL A 185 2.29 -15.63 1.80
N GLY A 186 1.06 -15.13 1.72
CA GLY A 186 0.13 -15.54 0.67
C GLY A 186 -0.09 -17.06 0.70
N ASP A 187 0.32 -17.74 -0.36
CA ASP A 187 0.23 -19.20 -0.48
C ASP A 187 1.53 -19.94 -0.15
N TYR A 188 2.61 -19.23 0.22
CA TYR A 188 3.94 -19.80 0.40
C TYR A 188 4.32 -19.93 1.87
N PHE A 189 4.73 -21.13 2.28
CA PHE A 189 5.33 -21.35 3.59
C PHE A 189 6.82 -21.00 3.58
N VAL A 190 7.24 -20.16 4.51
CA VAL A 190 8.65 -19.78 4.68
C VAL A 190 9.51 -21.02 4.96
N GLY A 191 10.69 -21.07 4.37
CA GLY A 191 11.61 -22.21 4.46
C GLY A 191 11.44 -23.27 3.37
N THR A 192 10.34 -23.27 2.61
CA THR A 192 10.08 -24.24 1.52
C THR A 192 10.77 -23.83 0.20
N ALA A 193 10.85 -24.77 -0.75
CA ALA A 193 11.32 -24.49 -2.11
C ALA A 193 10.42 -23.47 -2.85
N GLY A 194 9.11 -23.50 -2.58
CA GLY A 194 8.15 -22.50 -3.08
C GLY A 194 8.49 -21.10 -2.60
N TRP A 195 8.79 -20.97 -1.30
CA TRP A 195 9.22 -19.70 -0.72
C TRP A 195 10.52 -19.17 -1.34
N LYS A 196 11.54 -20.01 -1.49
CA LYS A 196 12.82 -19.60 -2.06
C LYS A 196 12.68 -18.94 -3.44
N ARG A 197 11.75 -19.43 -4.27
CA ARG A 197 11.45 -18.85 -5.60
C ARG A 197 10.65 -17.56 -5.53
N ASN A 198 9.85 -17.37 -4.49
CA ASN A 198 8.89 -16.26 -4.36
C ASN A 198 9.25 -15.25 -3.26
N ARG A 199 10.42 -15.39 -2.61
CA ARG A 199 10.86 -14.46 -1.55
C ARG A 199 11.00 -13.00 -2.01
N HIS A 200 11.13 -12.79 -3.33
CA HIS A 200 11.13 -11.44 -3.92
C HIS A 200 9.78 -10.70 -3.74
N LEU A 201 8.71 -11.40 -3.40
CA LEU A 201 7.42 -10.79 -3.07
C LEU A 201 7.44 -10.03 -1.74
N VAL A 202 8.51 -10.17 -0.95
CA VAL A 202 8.69 -9.44 0.31
C VAL A 202 9.84 -8.46 0.18
N GLY A 203 9.54 -7.18 0.29
CA GLY A 203 10.52 -6.09 0.38
C GLY A 203 10.90 -5.86 1.84
N TYR A 204 12.17 -5.64 2.11
CA TYR A 204 12.67 -5.37 3.45
C TYR A 204 13.48 -4.09 3.47
N VAL A 205 13.04 -3.14 4.27
CA VAL A 205 13.77 -1.91 4.57
C VAL A 205 14.41 -2.09 5.93
N GLN A 206 15.73 -2.31 5.91
CA GLN A 206 16.50 -2.59 7.10
C GLN A 206 16.81 -1.30 7.86
N GLN A 207 16.87 -1.38 9.19
CA GLN A 207 17.47 -0.35 10.02
C GLN A 207 18.90 -0.06 9.55
N GLU A 208 19.28 1.20 9.37
CA GLU A 208 20.63 1.55 8.92
C GLU A 208 21.71 0.97 9.83
N SER A 209 22.69 0.34 9.20
CA SER A 209 23.96 0.02 9.83
C SER A 209 25.07 0.83 9.16
N THR A 210 25.85 1.54 9.94
CA THR A 210 26.92 2.45 9.50
C THR A 210 28.11 1.77 8.80
N LYS A 211 28.02 0.49 8.46
CA LYS A 211 29.20 -0.33 8.05
C LYS A 211 29.28 -0.69 6.56
N ASN A 212 28.39 -0.26 5.71
CA ASN A 212 28.47 -0.63 4.29
C ASN A 212 29.31 0.38 3.50
N LEU A 213 30.57 0.03 3.28
CA LEU A 213 31.56 0.83 2.54
C LEU A 213 31.61 0.50 1.03
N PHE A 214 30.52 -0.04 0.45
CA PHE A 214 30.51 -0.30 -1.00
C PHE A 214 30.22 0.99 -1.76
N PRO A 215 31.04 1.39 -2.74
CA PRO A 215 30.82 2.58 -3.54
C PRO A 215 29.70 2.33 -4.57
N VAL A 216 28.45 2.45 -4.13
CA VAL A 216 27.26 2.29 -4.97
C VAL A 216 26.47 3.59 -5.02
N THR A 217 25.86 3.86 -6.16
CA THR A 217 24.95 4.99 -6.35
C THR A 217 23.54 4.63 -5.84
N ALA A 218 22.72 5.66 -5.60
CA ALA A 218 21.32 5.46 -5.22
C ALA A 218 20.56 4.66 -6.28
N ARG A 219 20.83 4.89 -7.57
CA ARG A 219 20.22 4.15 -8.67
C ARG A 219 20.56 2.67 -8.63
N GLU A 220 21.84 2.33 -8.46
CA GLU A 220 22.28 0.94 -8.35
C GLU A 220 21.64 0.22 -7.17
N VAL A 221 21.41 0.90 -6.04
CA VAL A 221 20.67 0.31 -4.92
C VAL A 221 19.21 -0.01 -5.32
N VAL A 222 18.54 0.86 -6.06
CA VAL A 222 17.18 0.59 -6.56
C VAL A 222 17.16 -0.57 -7.55
N GLU A 223 18.15 -0.65 -8.42
CA GLU A 223 18.34 -1.70 -9.44
C GLU A 223 18.51 -3.11 -8.82
N ILE A 224 19.04 -3.21 -7.60
CA ILE A 224 19.09 -4.49 -6.86
C ILE A 224 17.68 -5.11 -6.75
N GLY A 225 16.62 -4.30 -6.69
CA GLY A 225 15.24 -4.79 -6.68
C GLY A 225 14.86 -5.64 -7.89
N LEU A 226 15.55 -5.50 -9.01
CA LEU A 226 15.33 -6.25 -10.27
C LEU A 226 16.24 -7.45 -10.45
N SER A 227 17.18 -7.70 -9.54
CA SER A 227 18.23 -8.72 -9.69
C SER A 227 17.71 -10.14 -9.95
N ALA A 228 16.48 -10.45 -9.57
CA ALA A 228 15.85 -11.76 -9.77
C ALA A 228 14.94 -11.83 -11.01
N GLN A 229 14.89 -10.78 -11.84
CA GLN A 229 13.95 -10.65 -12.96
C GLN A 229 14.70 -10.57 -14.28
N SER A 230 14.19 -11.28 -15.30
CA SER A 230 14.69 -11.19 -16.68
C SER A 230 13.81 -10.18 -17.43
N LEU A 231 14.31 -8.97 -17.62
CA LEU A 231 13.60 -7.85 -18.26
C LEU A 231 14.35 -7.38 -19.49
N SER A 232 13.64 -6.78 -20.45
CA SER A 232 14.27 -6.00 -21.49
C SER A 232 14.94 -4.76 -20.89
N ARG A 233 15.97 -4.22 -21.55
CA ARG A 233 16.66 -3.01 -21.08
C ARG A 233 15.70 -1.83 -20.90
N GLN A 234 14.78 -1.63 -21.84
CA GLN A 234 13.80 -0.56 -21.78
C GLN A 234 12.84 -0.70 -20.58
N GLU A 235 12.35 -1.91 -20.31
CA GLU A 235 11.49 -2.18 -19.16
C GLU A 235 12.23 -2.04 -17.84
N TYR A 236 13.50 -2.49 -17.81
CA TYR A 236 14.37 -2.35 -16.64
C TYR A 236 14.54 -0.87 -16.26
N GLU A 237 15.00 -0.03 -17.21
CA GLU A 237 15.19 1.40 -17.00
C GLU A 237 13.87 2.08 -16.59
N HIS A 238 12.76 1.74 -17.26
CA HIS A 238 11.45 2.29 -16.98
C HIS A 238 10.96 1.99 -15.55
N ARG A 239 11.16 0.77 -15.05
CA ARG A 239 10.77 0.39 -13.68
C ARG A 239 11.60 1.10 -12.63
N VAL A 240 12.90 1.24 -12.84
CA VAL A 240 13.78 1.98 -11.93
C VAL A 240 13.35 3.45 -11.85
N ASP A 241 13.12 4.08 -13.00
CA ASP A 241 12.74 5.49 -13.06
C ASP A 241 11.36 5.76 -12.41
N ILE A 242 10.39 4.86 -12.62
CA ILE A 242 9.08 4.95 -11.95
C ILE A 242 9.26 4.81 -10.43
N ALA A 243 9.99 3.80 -9.96
CA ALA A 243 10.17 3.57 -8.55
C ALA A 243 10.84 4.77 -7.86
N MET A 244 11.89 5.31 -8.45
CA MET A 244 12.60 6.49 -7.93
C MET A 244 11.73 7.75 -7.94
N ARG A 245 10.90 7.94 -8.99
CA ARG A 245 9.97 9.07 -9.08
C ARG A 245 8.90 8.99 -7.99
N ARG A 246 8.33 7.80 -7.77
CA ARG A 246 7.27 7.57 -6.76
C ARG A 246 7.72 7.81 -5.34
N THR A 247 8.99 7.59 -5.05
CA THR A 247 9.57 7.86 -3.73
C THR A 247 10.27 9.22 -3.65
N GLY A 248 10.22 10.03 -4.73
CA GLY A 248 10.80 11.37 -4.76
C GLY A 248 12.33 11.40 -4.71
N CYS A 249 13.02 10.31 -5.10
CA CYS A 249 14.48 10.22 -5.04
C CYS A 249 15.17 10.19 -6.42
N GLN A 250 14.47 10.53 -7.51
CA GLN A 250 15.03 10.48 -8.86
C GLN A 250 16.25 11.41 -9.06
N HIS A 251 16.27 12.55 -8.38
CA HIS A 251 17.37 13.53 -8.43
C HIS A 251 18.65 13.00 -7.77
N LEU A 252 18.54 11.96 -6.94
CA LEU A 252 19.65 11.32 -6.24
C LEU A 252 20.32 10.20 -7.03
N GLY A 253 19.84 9.86 -8.24
CA GLY A 253 20.25 8.66 -8.97
C GLY A 253 21.76 8.44 -9.06
N ASN A 254 22.52 9.51 -9.34
CA ASN A 254 23.97 9.45 -9.47
C ASN A 254 24.73 9.74 -8.16
N ALA A 255 24.02 10.08 -7.08
CA ALA A 255 24.65 10.35 -5.80
C ALA A 255 25.15 9.04 -5.14
N SER A 256 26.28 9.13 -4.45
CA SER A 256 26.78 8.01 -3.65
C SER A 256 25.80 7.72 -2.50
N TYR A 257 25.30 6.48 -2.43
CA TYR A 257 24.33 6.07 -1.42
C TYR A 257 24.82 6.34 0.02
N HIS A 258 26.13 6.26 0.27
CA HIS A 258 26.70 6.50 1.60
C HIS A 258 26.59 7.96 2.03
N GLN A 259 26.61 8.90 1.08
CA GLN A 259 26.57 10.33 1.36
C GLN A 259 25.14 10.87 1.55
N LEU A 260 24.14 10.03 1.29
CA LEU A 260 22.74 10.40 1.47
C LEU A 260 22.39 10.55 2.95
N SER A 261 21.51 11.50 3.23
CA SER A 261 20.84 11.62 4.54
C SER A 261 20.02 10.39 4.87
N GLY A 262 19.64 10.21 6.14
CA GLY A 262 18.79 9.10 6.56
C GLY A 262 17.46 9.04 5.82
N GLY A 263 16.78 10.19 5.64
CA GLY A 263 15.52 10.29 4.89
C GLY A 263 15.67 9.92 3.41
N GLU A 264 16.72 10.42 2.74
CA GLU A 264 17.03 10.05 1.36
C GLU A 264 17.31 8.56 1.19
N LYS A 265 18.05 7.95 2.10
CA LYS A 265 18.28 6.51 2.11
C LYS A 265 17.00 5.70 2.29
N GLN A 266 16.07 6.16 3.15
CA GLN A 266 14.77 5.51 3.30
C GLN A 266 13.96 5.58 2.01
N ARG A 267 13.95 6.72 1.30
CA ARG A 267 13.31 6.87 -0.01
C ARG A 267 13.90 5.92 -1.05
N VAL A 268 15.23 5.80 -1.12
CA VAL A 268 15.93 4.88 -2.02
C VAL A 268 15.62 3.41 -1.68
N ASN A 269 15.59 3.03 -0.40
CA ASN A 269 15.25 1.68 0.01
C ASN A 269 13.77 1.33 -0.29
N LEU A 270 12.86 2.28 -0.12
CA LEU A 270 11.47 2.09 -0.54
C LEU A 270 11.37 1.98 -2.08
N ALA A 271 12.09 2.82 -2.84
CA ALA A 271 12.17 2.69 -4.30
C ALA A 271 12.64 1.30 -4.72
N ARG A 272 13.65 0.74 -4.07
CA ARG A 272 14.12 -0.61 -4.32
C ARG A 272 13.02 -1.66 -4.11
N CYS A 273 12.25 -1.55 -3.02
CA CYS A 273 11.13 -2.46 -2.75
C CYS A 273 9.99 -2.30 -3.77
N LEU A 274 9.69 -1.09 -4.24
CA LEU A 274 8.72 -0.84 -5.31
C LEU A 274 9.20 -1.39 -6.64
N CYS A 275 10.47 -1.17 -6.98
CA CYS A 275 11.11 -1.69 -8.17
C CYS A 275 11.05 -3.24 -8.21
N GLN A 276 11.24 -3.88 -7.06
CA GLN A 276 11.07 -5.32 -6.84
C GLN A 276 9.64 -5.80 -7.04
N GLN A 277 8.64 -4.90 -7.03
CA GLN A 277 7.20 -5.20 -7.01
C GLN A 277 6.80 -6.02 -5.77
N ALA A 278 7.38 -5.68 -4.64
CA ALA A 278 7.08 -6.34 -3.37
C ALA A 278 5.59 -6.23 -3.02
N LYS A 279 4.99 -7.35 -2.61
CA LYS A 279 3.59 -7.44 -2.18
C LYS A 279 3.43 -7.34 -0.66
N VAL A 280 4.52 -7.56 0.06
CA VAL A 280 4.63 -7.35 1.50
C VAL A 280 5.85 -6.48 1.75
N LEU A 281 5.68 -5.42 2.53
CA LEU A 281 6.78 -4.55 2.95
C LEU A 281 7.04 -4.76 4.44
N LEU A 282 8.27 -5.08 4.78
CA LEU A 282 8.76 -5.17 6.15
C LEU A 282 9.69 -3.98 6.40
N LEU A 283 9.34 -3.11 7.34
CA LEU A 283 10.15 -1.94 7.70
C LEU A 283 10.67 -2.11 9.12
N ASP A 284 11.99 -2.08 9.25
CA ASP A 284 12.70 -2.26 10.53
C ASP A 284 13.19 -0.91 11.03
N GLU A 285 12.52 -0.36 12.05
CA GLU A 285 12.84 0.93 12.68
C GLU A 285 13.07 2.05 11.64
N PRO A 286 12.11 2.31 10.73
CA PRO A 286 12.34 3.18 9.57
C PRO A 286 12.57 4.64 9.93
N THR A 287 12.27 5.05 11.17
CA THR A 287 12.45 6.43 11.69
C THR A 287 13.73 6.62 12.48
N SER A 288 14.53 5.56 12.66
CA SER A 288 15.80 5.67 13.35
C SER A 288 16.74 6.60 12.58
N TYR A 289 17.37 7.53 13.29
CA TYR A 289 18.29 8.54 12.72
C TYR A 289 17.64 9.58 11.79
N LEU A 290 16.31 9.69 11.77
CA LEU A 290 15.60 10.75 11.05
C LEU A 290 15.29 11.92 12.00
N ASP A 291 15.45 13.14 11.48
CA ASP A 291 14.93 14.34 12.11
C ASP A 291 13.38 14.40 12.02
N PRO A 292 12.71 15.30 12.75
CA PRO A 292 11.26 15.39 12.75
C PRO A 292 10.63 15.62 11.37
N GLU A 293 11.28 16.43 10.52
CA GLU A 293 10.80 16.75 9.18
C GLU A 293 10.85 15.52 8.27
N ALA A 294 11.98 14.81 8.24
CA ALA A 294 12.14 13.58 7.48
C ALA A 294 11.16 12.47 7.95
N LYS A 295 10.81 12.42 9.25
CA LYS A 295 9.77 11.51 9.78
C LYS A 295 8.40 11.84 9.23
N ASP A 296 8.07 13.12 9.09
CA ASP A 296 6.78 13.57 8.53
C ASP A 296 6.71 13.29 7.03
N GLU A 297 7.78 13.53 6.30
CA GLU A 297 7.88 13.18 4.89
C GLU A 297 7.76 11.66 4.65
N LEU A 298 8.39 10.84 5.49
CA LEU A 298 8.26 9.38 5.41
C LEU A 298 6.82 8.94 5.71
N CYS A 299 6.14 9.57 6.68
CA CYS A 299 4.73 9.30 6.98
C CYS A 299 3.84 9.61 5.76
N ALA A 300 4.03 10.77 5.13
CA ALA A 300 3.30 11.17 3.93
C ALA A 300 3.53 10.19 2.77
N LEU A 301 4.79 9.83 2.52
CA LEU A 301 5.17 8.87 1.48
C LEU A 301 4.54 7.49 1.71
N LEU A 302 4.57 6.96 2.93
CA LEU A 302 3.95 5.68 3.25
C LEU A 302 2.44 5.73 3.06
N ASN A 303 1.76 6.79 3.50
CA ASN A 303 0.33 6.96 3.29
C ASN A 303 -0.02 7.02 1.78
N GLU A 304 0.78 7.71 0.96
CA GLU A 304 0.60 7.75 -0.49
C GLU A 304 0.79 6.37 -1.14
N LEU A 305 1.82 5.62 -0.75
CA LEU A 305 2.06 4.26 -1.24
C LEU A 305 0.93 3.32 -0.84
N TRP A 306 0.41 3.45 0.38
CA TRP A 306 -0.73 2.66 0.85
C TRP A 306 -2.01 3.00 0.10
N ALA A 307 -2.22 4.29 -0.18
CA ALA A 307 -3.36 4.75 -0.96
C ALA A 307 -3.33 4.19 -2.40
N ASN A 308 -2.19 4.15 -3.03
CA ASN A 308 -2.10 3.83 -4.47
C ASN A 308 -1.89 2.35 -4.77
N GLU A 309 -1.17 1.59 -3.94
CA GLU A 309 -0.76 0.21 -4.23
C GLU A 309 -1.32 -0.82 -3.26
N ALA A 310 -1.71 -0.40 -2.06
CA ALA A 310 -2.19 -1.26 -0.99
C ALA A 310 -1.34 -2.55 -0.78
N PRO A 311 0.01 -2.45 -0.68
CA PRO A 311 0.82 -3.58 -0.25
C PRO A 311 0.45 -3.93 1.19
N THR A 312 0.70 -5.16 1.62
CA THR A 312 0.65 -5.49 3.05
C THR A 312 1.90 -4.95 3.73
N VAL A 313 1.77 -4.24 4.83
CA VAL A 313 2.92 -3.60 5.49
C VAL A 313 2.99 -4.00 6.95
N LEU A 314 4.17 -4.44 7.36
CA LEU A 314 4.52 -4.69 8.76
C LEU A 314 5.68 -3.78 9.14
N ILE A 315 5.43 -2.87 10.07
CA ILE A 315 6.43 -1.92 10.58
C ILE A 315 6.75 -2.27 12.01
N VAL A 316 8.03 -2.45 12.30
CA VAL A 316 8.49 -2.53 13.68
C VAL A 316 9.12 -1.20 14.07
N SER A 317 8.69 -0.62 15.19
CA SER A 317 9.22 0.64 15.68
C SER A 317 9.03 0.77 17.20
N HIS A 318 9.87 1.60 17.82
CA HIS A 318 9.73 2.02 19.21
C HIS A 318 9.30 3.50 19.34
N ASP A 319 9.06 4.20 18.20
CA ASP A 319 8.64 5.60 18.16
C ASP A 319 7.12 5.73 18.24
N ASP A 320 6.57 5.74 19.46
CA ASP A 320 5.12 5.83 19.70
C ASP A 320 4.49 7.10 19.10
N ARG A 321 5.22 8.23 19.06
CA ARG A 321 4.72 9.48 18.50
C ARG A 321 4.53 9.37 16.99
N TRP A 322 5.46 8.72 16.32
CA TRP A 322 5.39 8.51 14.88
C TRP A 322 4.30 7.48 14.53
N ILE A 323 4.23 6.36 15.28
CA ILE A 323 3.16 5.36 15.13
C ILE A 323 1.78 6.01 15.28
N GLY A 324 1.59 6.92 16.24
CA GLY A 324 0.34 7.63 16.49
C GLY A 324 -0.16 8.51 15.34
N LYS A 325 0.65 8.74 14.30
CA LYS A 325 0.23 9.46 13.09
C LYS A 325 -0.55 8.59 12.10
N PHE A 326 -0.62 7.28 12.33
CA PHE A 326 -1.29 6.32 11.46
C PHE A 326 -2.54 5.74 12.12
N THR A 327 -3.56 5.53 11.29
CA THR A 327 -4.76 4.78 11.70
C THR A 327 -4.57 3.31 11.33
N ALA A 328 -3.81 2.58 12.13
CA ALA A 328 -3.51 1.17 11.90
C ALA A 328 -3.39 0.39 13.21
N PRO A 329 -3.66 -0.93 13.22
CA PRO A 329 -3.48 -1.76 14.39
C PRO A 329 -2.04 -1.73 14.92
N VAL A 330 -1.89 -1.59 16.22
CA VAL A 330 -0.59 -1.62 16.91
C VAL A 330 -0.57 -2.81 17.86
N TYR A 331 0.42 -3.65 17.71
CA TYR A 331 0.69 -4.79 18.59
C TYR A 331 1.94 -4.54 19.42
N GLU A 332 1.99 -5.07 20.63
CA GLU A 332 3.18 -5.00 21.49
C GLU A 332 3.92 -6.34 21.48
N LEU A 333 5.20 -6.33 21.10
CA LEU A 333 6.09 -7.48 21.26
C LEU A 333 6.78 -7.41 22.62
N LYS A 334 6.41 -8.32 23.50
CA LYS A 334 6.94 -8.39 24.87
C LYS A 334 7.23 -9.83 25.26
N LYS A 335 8.43 -10.09 25.80
CA LYS A 335 8.87 -11.42 26.21
C LYS A 335 8.70 -12.50 25.14
N GLY A 336 8.94 -12.15 23.86
CA GLY A 336 8.84 -13.06 22.72
C GLY A 336 7.43 -13.34 22.21
N SER A 337 6.39 -12.76 22.79
CA SER A 337 4.99 -12.93 22.38
C SER A 337 4.35 -11.59 21.98
N ILE A 338 3.33 -11.66 21.12
CA ILE A 338 2.55 -10.49 20.69
C ILE A 338 1.27 -10.39 21.51
N CYS A 339 1.01 -9.20 22.03
CA CYS A 339 -0.27 -8.83 22.65
C CYS A 339 -0.91 -7.70 21.82
N SER A 340 -2.24 -7.75 21.65
CA SER A 340 -2.96 -6.58 21.11
C SER A 340 -2.83 -5.44 22.10
N SER A 341 -2.36 -4.27 21.63
CA SER A 341 -2.43 -3.06 22.45
C SER A 341 -3.90 -2.67 22.57
N CYS A 342 -4.42 -2.62 23.77
CA CYS A 342 -5.74 -2.05 24.06
C CYS A 342 -5.74 -0.56 23.76
#